data_7cf202bfa1c42f74c365e9638fc5d0c0
#
_entry.id   7cf202bfa1c42f74c365e9638fc5d0c0
#
_cell.length_a   1.000
_cell.length_b   1.000
_cell.length_c   1.000
_cell.angle_alpha   90.00
_cell.angle_beta   90.00
_cell.angle_gamma   90.00
#
_symmetry.space_group_name_H-M   'P 1'
#
loop_
_entity.id
_entity.type
_entity.pdbx_description
1 polymer ?
#
loop_
_entity_poly.entity_id
_entity_poly.type
_entity_poly.pdbx_seq_one_letter_code
_entity_poly.pdbx_strand_id
1 'polypeptide(L)'
;QQRRLINGWLQSLAWPELEAVNCCQKTWGDGPYGREKMFYGADNGNRNGLSTVATARMLEAVMTGAVVSPPACRRLQGLLRRSLDQKQRRADPENQVDGFLGEGLPEDALLWSKAGWMSQARHDAAWFQSSEQQPPSLLVVFTTGPDRARDALLLPELARQLNQFSSSEEPAD
;
A
#
# COMPACT_ATOMS: atom_id res chain seq x y z
N GLN A 1 -14.34 -8.64 -21.36
CA GLN A 1 -12.95 -8.49 -21.88
C GLN A 1 -12.20 -7.33 -21.22
N GLN A 2 -12.76 -6.12 -21.16
CA GLN A 2 -12.06 -4.92 -20.65
C GLN A 2 -11.60 -5.03 -19.18
N ARG A 3 -12.34 -5.72 -18.31
CA ARG A 3 -12.00 -5.87 -16.88
C ARG A 3 -10.70 -6.65 -16.63
N ARG A 4 -10.26 -7.46 -17.58
CA ARG A 4 -9.04 -8.26 -17.46
C ARG A 4 -7.83 -7.65 -18.17
N LEU A 5 -7.96 -6.45 -18.75
CA LEU A 5 -6.85 -5.78 -19.43
C LEU A 5 -5.70 -5.47 -18.46
N ILE A 6 -6.02 -5.08 -17.23
CA ILE A 6 -5.00 -4.84 -16.19
C ILE A 6 -4.24 -6.12 -15.89
N ASN A 7 -4.95 -7.25 -15.71
CA ASN A 7 -4.30 -8.55 -15.46
C ASN A 7 -3.38 -8.95 -16.64
N GLY A 8 -3.85 -8.77 -17.89
CA GLY A 8 -3.03 -9.05 -19.07
C GLY A 8 -1.77 -8.18 -19.13
N TRP A 9 -1.88 -6.91 -18.76
CA TRP A 9 -0.73 -6.03 -18.67
C TRP A 9 0.22 -6.44 -17.54
N LEU A 10 -0.28 -6.75 -16.34
CA LEU A 10 0.54 -7.23 -15.22
C LEU A 10 1.30 -8.50 -15.60
N GLN A 11 0.64 -9.45 -16.26
CA GLN A 11 1.27 -10.68 -16.75
C GLN A 11 2.35 -10.39 -17.81
N SER A 12 2.17 -9.37 -18.66
CA SER A 12 3.17 -8.98 -19.66
C SER A 12 4.47 -8.42 -19.09
N LEU A 13 4.48 -8.01 -17.81
CA LEU A 13 5.70 -7.60 -17.10
C LEU A 13 6.61 -8.80 -16.79
N ALA A 14 6.09 -10.01 -16.81
CA ALA A 14 6.80 -11.25 -16.50
C ALA A 14 7.52 -11.23 -15.13
N TRP A 15 6.93 -10.54 -14.15
CA TRP A 15 7.43 -10.53 -12.78
C TRP A 15 6.78 -11.66 -11.98
N PRO A 16 7.56 -12.59 -11.41
CA PRO A 16 7.03 -13.74 -10.66
C PRO A 16 6.10 -13.33 -9.52
N GLU A 17 6.37 -12.21 -8.87
CA GLU A 17 5.58 -11.68 -7.75
C GLU A 17 4.15 -11.32 -8.16
N LEU A 18 3.90 -11.08 -9.45
CA LEU A 18 2.59 -10.68 -9.97
C LEU A 18 1.72 -11.86 -10.45
N GLU A 19 2.22 -13.08 -10.44
CA GLU A 19 1.55 -14.25 -11.01
C GLU A 19 0.15 -14.48 -10.39
N ALA A 20 0.02 -14.31 -9.07
CA ALA A 20 -1.24 -14.51 -8.34
C ALA A 20 -2.10 -13.23 -8.23
N VAL A 21 -1.67 -12.11 -8.82
CA VAL A 21 -2.41 -10.85 -8.75
C VAL A 21 -3.64 -10.89 -9.64
N ASN A 22 -4.79 -10.48 -9.09
CA ASN A 22 -6.03 -10.32 -9.83
C ASN A 22 -6.61 -8.92 -9.60
N CYS A 23 -6.76 -8.15 -10.68
CA CYS A 23 -7.31 -6.79 -10.67
C CYS A 23 -8.44 -6.67 -11.70
N CYS A 24 -9.62 -7.20 -11.38
CA CYS A 24 -10.76 -7.17 -12.30
C CYS A 24 -12.09 -6.75 -11.65
N GLN A 25 -12.07 -6.49 -10.36
CA GLN A 25 -13.23 -6.08 -9.58
C GLN A 25 -13.53 -4.60 -9.79
N LYS A 26 -14.83 -4.24 -9.86
CA LYS A 26 -15.24 -2.84 -9.74
C LYS A 26 -15.20 -2.37 -8.29
N THR A 27 -14.95 -1.08 -8.11
CA THR A 27 -15.17 -0.41 -6.83
C THR A 27 -16.68 -0.30 -6.56
N TRP A 28 -17.11 -0.55 -5.32
CA TRP A 28 -18.46 -0.34 -4.81
C TRP A 28 -18.43 0.02 -3.32
N GLY A 29 -19.49 0.71 -2.84
CA GLY A 29 -19.62 1.06 -1.42
C GLY A 29 -20.23 -0.08 -0.57
N ASP A 30 -21.31 -0.70 -1.06
CA ASP A 30 -22.18 -1.56 -0.27
C ASP A 30 -22.03 -3.08 -0.56
N GLY A 31 -21.02 -3.44 -1.31
CA GLY A 31 -20.81 -4.81 -1.78
C GLY A 31 -21.39 -5.10 -3.16
N PRO A 32 -21.07 -6.25 -3.77
CA PRO A 32 -21.46 -6.58 -5.12
C PRO A 32 -22.94 -6.96 -5.17
N TYR A 33 -23.65 -6.45 -6.19
CA TYR A 33 -25.04 -6.81 -6.50
C TYR A 33 -25.25 -7.01 -8.01
N GLY A 34 -26.35 -7.64 -8.40
CA GLY A 34 -26.73 -7.86 -9.78
C GLY A 34 -25.63 -8.53 -10.61
N ARG A 35 -25.29 -7.95 -11.76
CA ARG A 35 -24.27 -8.47 -12.68
C ARG A 35 -22.88 -8.54 -12.06
N GLU A 36 -22.56 -7.67 -11.11
CA GLU A 36 -21.27 -7.70 -10.43
C GLU A 36 -21.16 -8.92 -9.52
N LYS A 37 -22.21 -9.23 -8.76
CA LYS A 37 -22.29 -10.44 -7.94
C LYS A 37 -22.15 -11.71 -8.78
N MET A 38 -22.81 -11.77 -9.94
CA MET A 38 -22.66 -12.88 -10.87
C MET A 38 -21.25 -12.99 -11.44
N PHE A 39 -20.59 -11.85 -11.74
CA PHE A 39 -19.22 -11.83 -12.23
C PHE A 39 -18.22 -12.39 -11.21
N TYR A 40 -18.45 -12.22 -9.91
CA TYR A 40 -17.56 -12.76 -8.87
C TYR A 40 -17.50 -14.30 -8.89
N GLY A 41 -18.55 -14.96 -9.30
CA GLY A 41 -18.67 -16.42 -9.20
C GLY A 41 -19.03 -16.88 -7.79
N ALA A 42 -19.38 -18.15 -7.66
CA ALA A 42 -19.78 -18.76 -6.39
C ALA A 42 -18.62 -18.80 -5.37
N ASP A 43 -17.41 -18.94 -5.85
CA ASP A 43 -16.16 -19.01 -5.08
C ASP A 43 -15.44 -17.67 -4.92
N ASN A 44 -16.04 -16.58 -5.41
CA ASN A 44 -15.43 -15.27 -5.47
C ASN A 44 -14.09 -15.20 -6.27
N GLY A 45 -13.86 -16.13 -7.21
CA GLY A 45 -12.62 -16.24 -7.98
C GLY A 45 -12.27 -15.00 -8.82
N ASN A 46 -13.24 -14.11 -9.06
CA ASN A 46 -13.02 -12.84 -9.76
C ASN A 46 -12.91 -11.63 -8.81
N ARG A 47 -12.68 -11.82 -7.52
CA ARG A 47 -12.30 -10.72 -6.62
C ARG A 47 -10.87 -10.26 -6.88
N ASN A 48 -10.61 -8.99 -6.54
CA ASN A 48 -9.23 -8.51 -6.51
C ASN A 48 -8.44 -9.30 -5.46
N GLY A 49 -7.24 -9.69 -5.84
CA GLY A 49 -6.28 -10.37 -4.99
C GLY A 49 -4.90 -9.75 -5.16
N LEU A 50 -4.24 -9.46 -4.05
CA LEU A 50 -2.88 -8.93 -3.99
C LEU A 50 -2.11 -9.69 -2.91
N SER A 51 -0.79 -9.86 -3.12
CA SER A 51 0.14 -10.26 -2.07
C SER A 51 0.98 -9.07 -1.59
N THR A 52 1.58 -9.18 -0.42
CA THR A 52 2.52 -8.18 0.09
C THR A 52 3.73 -8.04 -0.82
N VAL A 53 4.25 -9.16 -1.34
CA VAL A 53 5.41 -9.16 -2.24
C VAL A 53 5.08 -8.49 -3.57
N ALA A 54 3.92 -8.78 -4.18
CA ALA A 54 3.48 -8.12 -5.41
C ALA A 54 3.29 -6.62 -5.22
N THR A 55 2.71 -6.22 -4.08
CA THR A 55 2.49 -4.82 -3.73
C THR A 55 3.82 -4.10 -3.52
N ALA A 56 4.76 -4.71 -2.81
CA ALA A 56 6.11 -4.18 -2.61
C ALA A 56 6.83 -4.00 -3.95
N ARG A 57 6.85 -5.02 -4.80
CA ARG A 57 7.48 -4.97 -6.13
C ARG A 57 6.91 -3.87 -7.01
N MET A 58 5.59 -3.69 -7.00
CA MET A 58 4.94 -2.64 -7.78
C MET A 58 5.24 -1.25 -7.23
N LEU A 59 5.21 -1.07 -5.90
CA LEU A 59 5.53 0.21 -5.26
C LEU A 59 6.99 0.60 -5.52
N GLU A 60 7.92 -0.33 -5.35
CA GLU A 60 9.33 -0.14 -5.71
C GLU A 60 9.48 0.33 -7.15
N ALA A 61 8.84 -0.35 -8.10
CA ALA A 61 8.92 0.00 -9.52
C ALA A 61 8.36 1.39 -9.84
N VAL A 62 7.29 1.82 -9.13
CA VAL A 62 6.77 3.19 -9.21
C VAL A 62 7.79 4.19 -8.67
N MET A 63 8.37 3.92 -7.50
CA MET A 63 9.30 4.83 -6.83
C MET A 63 10.63 4.96 -7.57
N THR A 64 11.09 3.90 -8.21
CA THR A 64 12.32 3.88 -9.02
C THR A 64 12.11 4.29 -10.49
N GLY A 65 10.86 4.53 -10.91
CA GLY A 65 10.56 4.91 -12.30
C GLY A 65 10.59 3.75 -13.29
N ALA A 66 10.57 2.50 -12.82
CA ALA A 66 10.81 1.28 -13.61
C ALA A 66 9.53 0.66 -14.20
N VAL A 67 8.36 1.26 -14.03
CA VAL A 67 7.08 0.73 -14.55
C VAL A 67 6.34 1.78 -15.40
N VAL A 68 5.64 1.34 -16.44
CA VAL A 68 4.87 2.16 -17.38
C VAL A 68 5.77 3.17 -18.14
N SER A 69 6.05 4.32 -17.53
CA SER A 69 6.96 5.35 -18.03
C SER A 69 7.39 6.30 -16.91
N PRO A 70 8.54 6.99 -17.02
CA PRO A 70 8.97 7.95 -16.01
C PRO A 70 7.94 9.06 -15.72
N PRO A 71 7.25 9.67 -16.69
CA PRO A 71 6.18 10.64 -16.39
C PRO A 71 5.00 10.03 -15.61
N ALA A 72 4.59 8.80 -15.96
CA ALA A 72 3.51 8.10 -15.24
C ALA A 72 3.92 7.79 -13.79
N CYS A 73 5.15 7.33 -13.58
CA CYS A 73 5.69 7.08 -12.24
C CYS A 73 5.71 8.35 -11.40
N ARG A 74 6.19 9.48 -11.93
CA ARG A 74 6.14 10.77 -11.21
C ARG A 74 4.73 11.19 -10.81
N ARG A 75 3.76 10.97 -11.70
CA ARG A 75 2.35 11.24 -11.37
C ARG A 75 1.83 10.33 -10.25
N LEU A 76 2.15 9.04 -10.30
CA LEU A 76 1.79 8.09 -9.23
C LEU A 76 2.48 8.44 -7.90
N GLN A 77 3.75 8.80 -7.92
CA GLN A 77 4.48 9.29 -6.75
C GLN A 77 3.77 10.51 -6.14
N GLY A 78 3.34 11.48 -6.95
CA GLY A 78 2.57 12.63 -6.48
C GLY A 78 1.24 12.24 -5.81
N LEU A 79 0.54 11.21 -6.32
CA LEU A 79 -0.70 10.70 -5.73
C LEU A 79 -0.48 9.90 -4.44
N LEU A 80 0.68 9.27 -4.29
CA LEU A 80 1.05 8.47 -3.11
C LEU A 80 1.65 9.32 -1.99
N ARG A 81 2.13 10.52 -2.28
CA ARG A 81 2.76 11.40 -1.30
C ARG A 81 1.82 11.71 -0.14
N ARG A 82 2.30 11.55 1.09
CA ARG A 82 1.56 11.88 2.33
C ARG A 82 2.31 12.92 3.13
N SER A 83 1.57 13.79 3.79
CA SER A 83 2.13 14.72 4.77
C SER A 83 2.09 14.08 6.16
N LEU A 84 3.19 14.16 6.89
CA LEU A 84 3.27 13.78 8.30
C LEU A 84 3.01 14.96 9.24
N ASP A 85 2.87 16.18 8.70
CA ASP A 85 2.52 17.37 9.47
C ASP A 85 1.20 17.19 10.22
N GLN A 86 1.25 17.30 11.54
CA GLN A 86 0.11 17.02 12.42
C GLN A 86 -1.07 17.97 12.18
N LYS A 87 -0.81 19.22 11.79
CA LYS A 87 -1.87 20.19 11.52
C LYS A 87 -2.62 19.82 10.24
N GLN A 88 -1.91 19.39 9.20
CA GLN A 88 -2.54 18.93 7.96
C GLN A 88 -3.34 17.65 8.17
N ARG A 89 -2.80 16.69 8.93
CA ARG A 89 -3.52 15.44 9.26
C ARG A 89 -4.82 15.70 10.02
N ARG A 90 -4.79 16.56 11.03
CA ARG A 90 -6.00 16.95 11.79
C ARG A 90 -7.04 17.68 10.97
N ALA A 91 -6.64 18.36 9.90
CA ALA A 91 -7.56 19.06 9.01
C ALA A 91 -8.23 18.13 7.99
N ASP A 92 -7.71 16.91 7.80
CA ASP A 92 -8.23 15.91 6.88
C ASP A 92 -8.66 14.65 7.64
N PRO A 93 -9.95 14.46 7.95
CA PRO A 93 -10.45 13.28 8.64
C PRO A 93 -10.31 11.98 7.83
N GLU A 94 -10.09 12.09 6.51
CA GLU A 94 -9.86 10.96 5.60
C GLU A 94 -8.36 10.73 5.31
N ASN A 95 -7.45 11.34 6.10
CA ASN A 95 -6.03 11.14 5.92
C ASN A 95 -5.65 9.65 6.02
N GLN A 96 -4.64 9.24 5.26
CA GLN A 96 -4.17 7.86 5.21
C GLN A 96 -2.85 7.68 6.00
N VAL A 97 -2.69 8.39 7.09
CA VAL A 97 -1.52 8.35 7.99
C VAL A 97 -1.93 7.87 9.37
N ASP A 98 -2.99 8.47 9.96
CA ASP A 98 -3.47 8.11 11.29
C ASP A 98 -4.02 6.68 11.33
N GLY A 99 -3.49 5.86 12.25
CA GLY A 99 -3.79 4.43 12.35
C GLY A 99 -3.10 3.55 11.28
N PHE A 100 -2.15 4.10 10.51
CA PHE A 100 -1.39 3.40 9.47
C PHE A 100 0.12 3.55 9.71
N LEU A 101 0.95 2.95 8.82
CA LEU A 101 2.40 2.92 9.00
C LEU A 101 3.01 4.33 9.18
N GLY A 102 2.50 5.32 8.45
CA GLY A 102 3.00 6.68 8.50
C GLY A 102 2.95 7.33 9.88
N GLU A 103 1.98 6.98 10.73
CA GLU A 103 1.88 7.55 12.08
C GLU A 103 3.03 7.12 12.99
N GLY A 104 3.68 5.99 12.70
CA GLY A 104 4.82 5.49 13.46
C GLY A 104 6.18 6.09 13.04
N LEU A 105 6.23 6.91 11.98
CA LEU A 105 7.45 7.49 11.45
C LEU A 105 7.78 8.85 12.11
N PRO A 106 9.05 9.29 12.06
CA PRO A 106 9.43 10.66 12.43
C PRO A 106 8.64 11.71 11.63
N GLU A 107 8.36 12.86 12.24
CA GLU A 107 7.51 13.91 11.64
C GLU A 107 8.15 14.55 10.39
N ASP A 108 9.46 14.55 10.30
CA ASP A 108 10.25 15.03 9.17
C ASP A 108 10.52 13.97 8.07
N ALA A 109 10.10 12.73 8.27
CA ALA A 109 10.24 11.69 7.27
C ALA A 109 9.48 12.00 5.98
N LEU A 110 10.00 11.50 4.87
CA LEU A 110 9.32 11.51 3.59
C LEU A 110 8.51 10.24 3.43
N LEU A 111 7.22 10.36 3.10
CA LEU A 111 6.30 9.23 3.00
C LEU A 111 5.53 9.22 1.68
N TRP A 112 5.49 8.05 1.03
CA TRP A 112 4.59 7.68 -0.05
C TRP A 112 3.87 6.39 0.33
N SER A 113 2.56 6.43 0.47
CA SER A 113 1.83 5.25 0.91
C SER A 113 0.45 5.09 0.27
N LYS A 114 -0.07 3.87 0.37
CA LYS A 114 -1.46 3.56 0.04
C LYS A 114 -2.06 2.68 1.12
N ALA A 115 -2.86 3.29 1.95
CA ALA A 115 -3.64 2.62 2.99
C ALA A 115 -4.91 1.97 2.41
N GLY A 116 -5.40 0.93 3.08
CA GLY A 116 -6.67 0.27 2.81
C GLY A 116 -7.30 -0.23 4.10
N TRP A 117 -8.56 0.12 4.32
CA TRP A 117 -9.29 -0.27 5.51
C TRP A 117 -10.71 -0.73 5.18
N MET A 118 -11.09 -1.84 5.77
CA MET A 118 -12.42 -2.46 5.69
C MET A 118 -12.75 -3.14 7.04
N SER A 119 -13.95 -3.70 7.17
CA SER A 119 -14.39 -4.37 8.40
C SER A 119 -13.55 -5.58 8.81
N GLN A 120 -12.82 -6.19 7.88
CA GLN A 120 -12.01 -7.40 8.08
C GLN A 120 -10.52 -7.20 7.79
N ALA A 121 -10.10 -5.99 7.46
CA ALA A 121 -8.73 -5.73 7.03
C ALA A 121 -8.32 -4.29 7.29
N ARG A 122 -7.05 -4.09 7.68
CA ARG A 122 -6.34 -2.82 7.71
C ARG A 122 -4.97 -3.06 7.09
N HIS A 123 -4.75 -2.48 5.93
CA HIS A 123 -3.54 -2.71 5.12
C HIS A 123 -2.82 -1.39 4.90
N ASP A 124 -1.50 -1.45 4.76
CA ASP A 124 -0.73 -0.33 4.25
C ASP A 124 0.47 -0.82 3.46
N ALA A 125 0.85 -0.02 2.47
CA ALA A 125 2.07 -0.16 1.71
C ALA A 125 2.77 1.20 1.69
N ALA A 126 3.94 1.29 2.28
CA ALA A 126 4.68 2.52 2.49
C ALA A 126 6.11 2.42 1.95
N TRP A 127 6.47 3.40 1.14
CA TRP A 127 7.86 3.76 0.83
C TRP A 127 8.17 5.02 1.62
N PHE A 128 9.20 4.99 2.44
CA PHE A 128 9.53 6.12 3.29
C PHE A 128 11.04 6.30 3.45
N GLN A 129 11.45 7.51 3.76
CA GLN A 129 12.82 7.87 4.12
C GLN A 129 12.79 8.62 5.43
N SER A 130 13.32 8.02 6.48
CA SER A 130 13.24 8.54 7.85
C SER A 130 14.17 9.74 8.10
N SER A 131 15.26 9.85 7.35
CA SER A 131 16.16 11.00 7.33
C SER A 131 16.88 11.09 5.99
N GLU A 132 17.52 12.24 5.70
CA GLU A 132 18.30 12.42 4.47
C GLU A 132 19.52 11.50 4.40
N GLN A 133 20.03 11.04 5.55
CA GLN A 133 21.23 10.20 5.66
C GLN A 133 20.93 8.72 5.50
N GLN A 134 19.68 8.32 5.66
CA GLN A 134 19.26 6.92 5.55
C GLN A 134 18.70 6.60 4.16
N PRO A 135 18.97 5.39 3.63
CA PRO A 135 18.32 4.94 2.42
C PRO A 135 16.80 4.80 2.63
N PRO A 136 16.01 4.93 1.59
CA PRO A 136 14.57 4.70 1.72
C PRO A 136 14.27 3.25 2.06
N SER A 137 13.20 3.06 2.84
CA SER A 137 12.68 1.76 3.25
C SER A 137 11.32 1.50 2.59
N LEU A 138 11.03 0.22 2.37
CA LEU A 138 9.75 -0.24 1.83
C LEU A 138 9.14 -1.26 2.79
N LEU A 139 7.93 -0.97 3.27
CA LEU A 139 7.19 -1.83 4.19
C LEU A 139 5.76 -2.04 3.68
N VAL A 140 5.34 -3.30 3.58
CA VAL A 140 3.97 -3.67 3.21
C VAL A 140 3.40 -4.60 4.26
N VAL A 141 2.28 -4.20 4.85
CA VAL A 141 1.60 -4.97 5.90
C VAL A 141 0.14 -5.20 5.50
N PHE A 142 -0.26 -6.47 5.42
CA PHE A 142 -1.64 -6.87 5.27
C PHE A 142 -2.11 -7.58 6.53
N THR A 143 -3.26 -7.18 7.04
CA THR A 143 -3.88 -7.82 8.21
C THR A 143 -5.20 -8.48 7.81
N THR A 144 -5.68 -9.42 8.62
CA THR A 144 -6.98 -10.06 8.43
C THR A 144 -7.69 -10.25 9.76
N GLY A 145 -9.01 -10.17 9.72
CA GLY A 145 -9.90 -10.32 10.86
C GLY A 145 -10.35 -8.99 11.47
N PRO A 146 -11.54 -8.99 12.11
CA PRO A 146 -12.19 -7.78 12.61
C PRO A 146 -11.39 -7.08 13.69
N ASP A 147 -10.67 -7.83 14.53
CA ASP A 147 -9.88 -7.25 15.63
C ASP A 147 -8.69 -6.47 15.08
N ARG A 148 -7.98 -7.02 14.08
CA ARG A 148 -6.87 -6.34 13.41
C ARG A 148 -7.35 -5.17 12.56
N ALA A 149 -8.53 -5.27 11.96
CA ALA A 149 -9.13 -4.16 11.20
C ALA A 149 -9.44 -2.94 12.09
N ARG A 150 -9.84 -3.17 13.34
CA ARG A 150 -10.14 -2.12 14.32
C ARG A 150 -8.92 -1.61 15.10
N ASP A 151 -7.82 -2.34 15.08
CA ASP A 151 -6.60 -1.99 15.82
C ASP A 151 -5.83 -0.89 15.07
N ALA A 152 -6.09 0.34 15.45
CA ALA A 152 -5.42 1.52 14.88
C ALA A 152 -3.98 1.72 15.40
N LEU A 153 -3.54 0.95 16.40
CA LEU A 153 -2.20 1.07 16.99
C LEU A 153 -1.20 0.09 16.38
N LEU A 154 -1.67 -1.01 15.81
CA LEU A 154 -0.79 -2.09 15.31
C LEU A 154 0.19 -1.61 14.25
N LEU A 155 -0.29 -0.96 13.19
CA LEU A 155 0.57 -0.53 12.08
C LEU A 155 1.53 0.60 12.47
N PRO A 156 1.09 1.64 13.23
CA PRO A 156 2.00 2.64 13.77
C PRO A 156 3.11 2.04 14.63
N GLU A 157 2.78 1.09 15.51
CA GLU A 157 3.77 0.47 16.39
C GLU A 157 4.78 -0.38 15.60
N LEU A 158 4.33 -1.16 14.61
CA LEU A 158 5.23 -1.90 13.72
C LEU A 158 6.21 -0.97 13.00
N ALA A 159 5.72 0.14 12.44
CA ALA A 159 6.58 1.10 11.75
C ALA A 159 7.60 1.73 12.71
N ARG A 160 7.19 2.09 13.91
CA ARG A 160 8.06 2.68 14.95
C ARG A 160 9.18 1.72 15.35
N GLN A 161 8.86 0.46 15.62
CA GLN A 161 9.82 -0.56 16.01
C GLN A 161 10.83 -0.83 14.88
N LEU A 162 10.35 -1.03 13.65
CA LEU A 162 11.23 -1.30 12.51
C LEU A 162 12.14 -0.11 12.19
N ASN A 163 11.64 1.12 12.33
CA ASN A 163 12.45 2.31 12.10
C ASN A 163 13.56 2.44 13.16
N GLN A 164 13.31 2.07 14.41
CA GLN A 164 14.33 2.05 15.47
C GLN A 164 15.41 1.01 15.20
N PHE A 165 15.07 -0.19 14.75
CA PHE A 165 16.04 -1.23 14.39
C PHE A 165 16.95 -0.77 13.25
N SER A 166 16.38 -0.18 12.20
CA SER A 166 17.16 0.33 11.06
C SER A 166 18.10 1.47 11.43
N SER A 167 17.79 2.25 12.49
CA SER A 167 18.64 3.33 12.98
C SER A 167 19.76 2.85 13.91
N SER A 168 19.66 1.64 14.45
CA SER A 168 20.66 1.07 15.37
C SER A 168 21.72 0.20 14.68
N GLU A 169 21.59 -0.10 13.40
CA GLU A 169 22.56 -0.85 12.58
C GLU A 169 23.58 0.07 11.85
N GLU A 170 23.92 1.24 12.39
CA GLU A 170 25.09 1.96 11.90
C GLU A 170 26.35 1.13 12.20
N PRO A 171 27.18 0.84 11.19
CA PRO A 171 28.43 0.12 11.45
C PRO A 171 29.27 0.99 12.40
N ALA A 172 29.69 0.40 13.51
CA ALA A 172 30.78 0.95 14.30
C ALA A 172 32.03 0.99 13.40
N ASP A 173 32.54 2.17 13.10
CA ASP A 173 33.82 2.43 12.44
C ASP A 173 34.98 1.79 13.18
#